data_f909f4f838f79d22c63f5c1df07085da
#
_entry.id   f909f4f838f79d22c63f5c1df07085da
#
_cell.length_a   1.000
_cell.length_b   1.000
_cell.length_c   1.000
_cell.angle_alpha   90.00
_cell.angle_beta   90.00
_cell.angle_gamma   90.00
#
_symmetry.space_group_name_H-M   'P 1'
#
loop_
_entity.id
_entity.type
_entity.pdbx_description
1 polymer ?
#
loop_
_entity_poly.entity_id
_entity_poly.type
_entity_poly.pdbx_seq_one_letter_code
_entity_poly.pdbx_strand_id
1 'polypeptide(L)'
;MNLRETNLNQLHQHTYDVLIVGAGINGAVSAAALSKKGLSVAVIDKGDFAGETSSHSSNLAWGGIKYLESHEYLLVNKLCKSRNHLMESYPSTVQEIRFLTTLQKGFRFPVLWK
;
A
#
# COMPACT_ATOMS: atom_id res chain seq x y z
N MET A 1 -9.37 -30.69 3.18
CA MET A 1 -7.93 -30.36 3.37
C MET A 1 -7.86 -28.88 3.70
N ASN A 2 -7.26 -28.52 4.81
CA ASN A 2 -7.17 -27.12 5.24
C ASN A 2 -6.10 -26.42 4.38
N LEU A 3 -6.40 -25.24 3.84
CA LEU A 3 -5.51 -24.45 2.99
C LEU A 3 -4.13 -24.22 3.68
N ARG A 4 -4.15 -23.99 4.99
CA ARG A 4 -2.93 -23.82 5.80
C ARG A 4 -2.04 -25.05 5.77
N GLU A 5 -2.60 -26.24 5.94
CA GLU A 5 -1.85 -27.52 5.89
C GLU A 5 -1.23 -27.75 4.53
N THR A 6 -1.99 -27.45 3.46
CA THR A 6 -1.48 -27.54 2.09
C THR A 6 -0.29 -26.62 1.87
N ASN A 7 -0.38 -25.35 2.30
CA ASN A 7 0.70 -24.38 2.16
C ASN A 7 1.94 -24.76 3.00
N LEU A 8 1.75 -25.28 4.21
CA LEU A 8 2.86 -25.76 5.04
C LEU A 8 3.58 -26.95 4.38
N ASN A 9 2.83 -27.89 3.82
CA ASN A 9 3.42 -29.02 3.09
C ASN A 9 4.23 -28.55 1.88
N GLN A 10 3.73 -27.56 1.13
CA GLN A 10 4.46 -26.96 0.02
C GLN A 10 5.76 -26.28 0.49
N LEU A 11 5.73 -25.55 1.61
CA LEU A 11 6.93 -24.93 2.19
C LEU A 11 8.01 -25.97 2.56
N HIS A 12 7.61 -27.16 3.00
CA HIS A 12 8.55 -28.24 3.33
C HIS A 12 9.09 -28.95 2.10
N GLN A 13 8.35 -29.00 1.02
CA GLN A 13 8.72 -29.78 -0.19
C GLN A 13 9.49 -28.98 -1.22
N HIS A 14 9.44 -27.64 -1.17
CA HIS A 14 10.08 -26.77 -2.17
C HIS A 14 11.20 -25.93 -1.57
N THR A 15 12.22 -25.68 -2.38
CA THR A 15 13.27 -24.71 -2.08
C THR A 15 12.88 -23.38 -2.70
N TYR A 16 13.01 -22.30 -1.95
CA TYR A 16 12.69 -20.94 -2.37
C TYR A 16 13.97 -20.11 -2.41
N ASP A 17 14.05 -19.20 -3.38
CA ASP A 17 15.16 -18.23 -3.49
C ASP A 17 15.09 -17.17 -2.40
N VAL A 18 13.86 -16.79 -2.01
CA VAL A 18 13.61 -15.72 -1.02
C VAL A 18 12.50 -16.13 -0.07
N LEU A 19 12.73 -15.93 1.21
CA LEU A 19 11.72 -16.01 2.27
C LEU A 19 11.42 -14.60 2.79
N ILE A 20 10.16 -14.19 2.70
CA ILE A 20 9.67 -12.92 3.24
C ILE A 20 8.92 -13.22 4.54
N VAL A 21 9.30 -12.55 5.61
CA VAL A 21 8.63 -12.61 6.91
C VAL A 21 7.77 -11.38 7.11
N GLY A 22 6.47 -11.57 7.12
CA GLY A 22 5.45 -10.52 7.19
C GLY A 22 4.65 -10.37 5.89
N ALA A 23 3.36 -10.64 5.96
CA ALA A 23 2.42 -10.58 4.82
C ALA A 23 1.53 -9.32 4.85
N GLY A 24 2.05 -8.21 5.36
CA GLY A 24 1.46 -6.89 5.18
C GLY A 24 1.76 -6.32 3.79
N ILE A 25 1.40 -5.06 3.55
CA ILE A 25 1.56 -4.41 2.24
C ILE A 25 3.01 -4.47 1.72
N ASN A 26 4.01 -4.25 2.58
CA ASN A 26 5.41 -4.27 2.17
C ASN A 26 5.86 -5.68 1.74
N GLY A 27 5.45 -6.72 2.47
CA GLY A 27 5.74 -8.11 2.13
C GLY A 27 5.09 -8.51 0.81
N ALA A 28 3.81 -8.16 0.63
CA ALA A 28 3.07 -8.44 -0.60
C ALA A 28 3.70 -7.78 -1.84
N VAL A 29 4.05 -6.49 -1.74
CA VAL A 29 4.70 -5.75 -2.84
C VAL A 29 6.08 -6.32 -3.15
N SER A 30 6.86 -6.66 -2.12
CA SER A 30 8.18 -7.28 -2.30
C SER A 30 8.07 -8.64 -2.98
N ALA A 31 7.12 -9.49 -2.54
CA ALA A 31 6.86 -10.78 -3.14
C ALA A 31 6.50 -10.65 -4.63
N ALA A 32 5.56 -9.76 -4.96
CA ALA A 32 5.15 -9.50 -6.33
C ALA A 32 6.32 -9.01 -7.22
N ALA A 33 7.13 -8.09 -6.69
CA ALA A 33 8.28 -7.55 -7.42
C ALA A 33 9.37 -8.60 -7.68
N LEU A 34 9.64 -9.46 -6.71
CA LEU A 34 10.64 -10.53 -6.84
C LEU A 34 10.16 -11.66 -7.75
N SER A 35 8.91 -12.08 -7.60
CA SER A 35 8.29 -13.09 -8.48
C SER A 35 8.24 -12.63 -9.94
N LYS A 36 7.99 -11.35 -10.20
CA LYS A 36 8.06 -10.76 -11.55
C LYS A 36 9.44 -10.87 -12.16
N LYS A 37 10.49 -10.97 -11.35
CA LYS A 37 11.88 -11.20 -11.81
C LYS A 37 12.24 -12.68 -11.98
N GLY A 38 11.27 -13.58 -11.80
CA GLY A 38 11.45 -15.03 -11.95
C GLY A 38 11.97 -15.72 -10.70
N LEU A 39 12.05 -15.04 -9.55
CA LEU A 39 12.47 -15.64 -8.30
C LEU A 39 11.31 -16.43 -7.66
N SER A 40 11.66 -17.57 -7.07
CA SER A 40 10.76 -18.37 -6.25
C SER A 40 10.68 -17.77 -4.84
N VAL A 41 9.48 -17.31 -4.45
CA VAL A 41 9.29 -16.53 -3.21
C VAL A 41 8.29 -17.24 -2.29
N ALA A 42 8.68 -17.44 -1.04
CA ALA A 42 7.78 -17.82 0.04
C ALA A 42 7.48 -16.59 0.92
N VAL A 43 6.22 -16.46 1.35
CA VAL A 43 5.79 -15.43 2.30
C VAL A 43 5.19 -16.12 3.51
N ILE A 44 5.68 -15.79 4.69
CA ILE A 44 5.15 -16.29 5.97
C ILE A 44 4.72 -15.13 6.87
N ASP A 45 3.67 -15.36 7.65
CA ASP A 45 3.20 -14.40 8.66
C ASP A 45 2.82 -15.14 9.94
N LYS A 46 2.95 -14.46 11.09
CA LYS A 46 2.54 -14.99 12.39
C LYS A 46 1.01 -15.14 12.52
N GLY A 47 0.26 -14.33 11.77
CA GLY A 47 -1.20 -14.28 11.77
C GLY A 47 -1.78 -14.48 10.37
N ASP A 48 -2.78 -13.70 10.04
CA ASP A 48 -3.40 -13.68 8.72
C ASP A 48 -2.78 -12.58 7.82
N PHE A 49 -2.99 -12.69 6.53
CA PHE A 49 -2.54 -11.69 5.57
C PHE A 49 -3.11 -10.31 5.91
N ALA A 50 -2.24 -9.30 5.89
CA ALA A 50 -2.58 -7.93 6.23
C ALA A 50 -3.22 -7.75 7.64
N GLY A 51 -3.12 -8.72 8.54
CA GLY A 51 -3.83 -8.77 9.82
C GLY A 51 -3.44 -7.69 10.84
N GLU A 52 -2.36 -6.97 10.64
CA GLU A 52 -1.84 -5.92 11.52
C GLU A 52 -2.07 -4.52 10.93
N THR A 53 -1.03 -3.70 10.83
CA THR A 53 -1.09 -2.30 10.39
C THR A 53 -1.85 -2.09 9.07
N SER A 54 -1.73 -3.03 8.12
CA SER A 54 -2.38 -2.90 6.80
C SER A 54 -3.91 -2.94 6.90
N SER A 55 -4.48 -3.74 7.79
CA SER A 55 -5.94 -3.80 7.99
C SER A 55 -6.46 -2.72 8.94
N HIS A 56 -5.60 -2.22 9.84
CA HIS A 56 -5.96 -1.20 10.83
C HIS A 56 -5.68 0.23 10.35
N SER A 57 -5.31 0.42 9.09
CA SER A 57 -5.15 1.75 8.49
C SER A 57 -6.52 2.34 8.12
N SER A 58 -6.56 3.62 7.75
CA SER A 58 -7.76 4.27 7.21
C SER A 58 -8.18 3.73 5.83
N ASN A 59 -7.37 2.88 5.22
CA ASN A 59 -7.53 2.37 3.85
C ASN A 59 -7.68 3.46 2.78
N LEU A 60 -7.19 4.66 3.06
CA LEU A 60 -7.23 5.80 2.14
C LEU A 60 -5.90 5.93 1.39
N ALA A 61 -5.95 5.84 0.07
CA ALA A 61 -4.83 6.20 -0.80
C ALA A 61 -4.79 7.73 -0.96
N TRP A 62 -3.99 8.39 -0.11
CA TRP A 62 -3.98 9.83 0.05
C TRP A 62 -2.89 10.49 -0.81
N GLY A 63 -3.19 11.62 -1.44
CA GLY A 63 -2.23 12.38 -2.26
C GLY A 63 -1.29 13.28 -1.46
N GLY A 64 -1.32 13.21 -0.12
CA GLY A 64 -0.38 13.95 0.73
C GLY A 64 -0.62 15.46 0.81
N ILE A 65 -1.86 15.92 0.69
CA ILE A 65 -2.21 17.37 0.66
C ILE A 65 -1.64 18.15 1.85
N LYS A 66 -1.50 17.53 3.02
CA LYS A 66 -0.91 18.16 4.21
C LYS A 66 0.55 18.59 4.02
N TYR A 67 1.29 17.93 3.14
CA TYR A 67 2.68 18.28 2.84
C TYR A 67 2.82 19.55 1.98
N LEU A 68 1.70 20.11 1.50
CA LEU A 68 1.70 21.44 0.89
C LEU A 68 2.01 22.54 1.92
N GLU A 69 1.67 22.33 3.20
CA GLU A 69 2.00 23.26 4.28
C GLU A 69 3.51 23.36 4.50
N SER A 70 4.26 22.29 4.29
CA SER A 70 5.72 22.24 4.38
C SER A 70 6.42 22.53 3.04
N HIS A 71 5.68 22.96 2.01
CA HIS A 71 6.20 23.26 0.67
C HIS A 71 6.85 22.07 -0.06
N GLU A 72 6.47 20.85 0.27
CA GLU A 72 6.99 19.61 -0.32
C GLU A 72 6.26 19.26 -1.64
N TYR A 73 6.23 20.18 -2.60
CA TYR A 73 5.48 20.04 -3.85
C TYR A 73 5.90 18.82 -4.69
N LEU A 74 7.20 18.51 -4.72
CA LEU A 74 7.71 17.35 -5.45
C LEU A 74 7.22 16.03 -4.84
N LEU A 75 7.17 15.96 -3.50
CA LEU A 75 6.62 14.81 -2.79
C LEU A 75 5.13 14.64 -3.09
N VAL A 76 4.35 15.72 -3.00
CA VAL A 76 2.90 15.70 -3.30
C VAL A 76 2.65 15.25 -4.74
N ASN A 77 3.41 15.76 -5.71
CA ASN A 77 3.29 15.33 -7.10
C ASN A 77 3.54 13.81 -7.25
N LYS A 78 4.60 13.31 -6.62
CA LYS A 78 4.93 11.87 -6.64
C LYS A 78 3.83 11.02 -6.00
N LEU A 79 3.30 11.44 -4.86
CA LEU A 79 2.22 10.74 -4.16
C LEU A 79 0.92 10.74 -4.96
N CYS A 80 0.56 11.87 -5.59
CA CYS A 80 -0.61 11.95 -6.47
C CYS A 80 -0.48 11.03 -7.69
N LYS A 81 0.68 10.99 -8.34
CA LYS A 81 0.93 10.07 -9.47
C LYS A 81 0.81 8.62 -9.03
N SER A 82 1.40 8.26 -7.88
CA SER A 82 1.31 6.89 -7.34
C SER A 82 -0.13 6.49 -7.02
N ARG A 83 -0.91 7.40 -6.43
CA ARG A 83 -2.33 7.18 -6.16
C ARG A 83 -3.14 6.97 -7.45
N ASN A 84 -2.93 7.82 -8.46
CA ASN A 84 -3.63 7.70 -9.73
C ASN A 84 -3.31 6.36 -10.41
N HIS A 85 -2.04 5.97 -10.42
CA HIS A 85 -1.62 4.67 -10.94
C HIS A 85 -2.27 3.50 -10.18
N LEU A 86 -2.43 3.62 -8.86
CA LEU A 86 -3.13 2.61 -8.06
C LEU A 86 -4.61 2.49 -8.46
N MET A 87 -5.30 3.62 -8.68
CA MET A 87 -6.70 3.66 -9.14
C MET A 87 -6.86 3.04 -10.53
N GLU A 88 -5.95 3.33 -11.45
CA GLU A 88 -5.93 2.76 -12.81
C GLU A 88 -5.67 1.26 -12.80
N SER A 89 -4.76 0.80 -11.92
CA SER A 89 -4.37 -0.61 -11.84
C SER A 89 -5.40 -1.49 -11.14
N TYR A 90 -6.17 -0.92 -10.20
CA TYR A 90 -7.12 -1.67 -9.36
C TYR A 90 -8.49 -0.99 -9.28
N PRO A 91 -9.19 -0.76 -10.41
CA PRO A 91 -10.43 0.03 -10.45
C PRO A 91 -11.60 -0.64 -9.70
N SER A 92 -11.56 -1.95 -9.51
CA SER A 92 -12.57 -2.68 -8.74
C SER A 92 -12.39 -2.56 -7.23
N THR A 93 -11.18 -2.24 -6.77
CA THR A 93 -10.82 -2.23 -5.34
C THR A 93 -10.62 -0.81 -4.83
N VAL A 94 -10.08 0.08 -5.66
CA VAL A 94 -9.77 1.47 -5.29
C VAL A 94 -10.76 2.41 -5.97
N GLN A 95 -11.59 3.05 -5.14
CA GLN A 95 -12.63 3.97 -5.62
C GLN A 95 -12.35 5.39 -5.15
N GLU A 96 -12.76 6.37 -5.96
CA GLU A 96 -12.67 7.79 -5.61
C GLU A 96 -13.66 8.13 -4.49
N ILE A 97 -13.16 8.82 -3.46
CA ILE A 97 -13.99 9.40 -2.39
C ILE A 97 -13.89 10.91 -2.47
N ARG A 98 -15.04 11.58 -2.47
CA ARG A 98 -15.11 13.04 -2.44
C ARG A 98 -15.20 13.53 -1.00
N PHE A 99 -14.36 14.49 -0.66
CA PHE A 99 -14.36 15.15 0.63
C PHE A 99 -14.88 16.58 0.49
N LEU A 100 -15.78 16.96 1.37
CA LEU A 100 -16.17 18.36 1.58
C LEU A 100 -15.31 18.93 2.70
N THR A 101 -14.50 19.92 2.40
CA THR A 101 -13.69 20.62 3.39
C THR A 101 -14.29 22.00 3.64
N THR A 102 -14.68 22.28 4.87
CA THR A 102 -15.10 23.62 5.29
C THR A 102 -13.89 24.39 5.79
N LEU A 103 -13.63 25.55 5.21
CA LEU A 103 -12.56 26.44 5.63
C LEU A 103 -13.11 27.46 6.62
N GLN A 104 -12.57 27.48 7.84
CA GLN A 104 -12.87 28.52 8.82
C GLN A 104 -12.03 29.77 8.56
N LYS A 105 -12.56 30.94 8.96
CA LYS A 105 -11.85 32.23 8.88
C LYS A 105 -10.53 32.12 9.70
N GLY A 106 -9.39 32.21 9.01
CA GLY A 106 -8.06 32.06 9.62
C GLY A 106 -7.28 30.82 9.11
N PHE A 107 -7.89 29.96 8.32
CA PHE A 107 -7.15 28.90 7.64
C PHE A 107 -6.21 29.51 6.58
N ARG A 108 -4.91 29.47 6.87
CA ARG A 108 -3.88 29.93 5.92
C ARG A 108 -3.53 28.78 4.97
N PHE A 109 -4.03 28.84 3.74
CA PHE A 109 -3.34 28.14 2.65
C PHE A 109 -2.02 28.86 2.41
N PRO A 110 -0.87 28.22 2.60
CA PRO A 110 0.38 28.87 2.25
C PRO A 110 0.42 29.03 0.72
N VAL A 111 0.40 30.27 0.26
CA VAL A 111 0.98 30.71 -1.00
C VAL A 111 0.27 30.40 -2.33
N LEU A 112 -0.92 29.84 -2.39
CA LEU A 112 -1.60 29.68 -3.70
C LEU A 112 -2.50 30.86 -4.13
N TRP A 113 -2.53 31.95 -3.34
CA TRP A 113 -3.26 33.19 -3.64
C TRP A 113 -2.39 34.42 -3.38
N LYS A 114 -1.45 34.66 -4.25
CA LYS A 114 -0.93 36.02 -4.53
C LYS A 114 -0.78 36.19 -6.01
#